data_20facdb61b7af982d457013942bf2106
#
_entry.id   20facdb61b7af982d457013942bf2106
#
_cell.length_a   1.000
_cell.length_b   1.000
_cell.length_c   1.000
_cell.angle_alpha   90.00
_cell.angle_beta   90.00
_cell.angle_gamma   90.00
#
_symmetry.space_group_name_H-M   'P 1'
#
loop_
_entity.id
_entity.type
_entity.pdbx_description
1 polymer ?
#
loop_
_entity_poly.entity_id
_entity_poly.type
_entity_poly.pdbx_seq_one_letter_code
_entity_poly.pdbx_strand_id
1 'polypeptide(L)'
;MMKAIAVTHVTESRKCDFDAFIERFESQMGTHDISAYRNRLGDTNAPGEVEAILKSQEGSSGLMLFSSYDHGALLSIKTGPQRGRQYVIGNPLFASRMTEHDIRAGRYAPLRVFVYVDQDGQVAVDYDLPSSLFGQFGDERIREVARELDQKLSTLISNAYGR
;
A
#
# COMPACT_ATOMS: atom_id res chain seq x y z
N MET A 1 11.49 -26.28 -0.38
CA MET A 1 12.05 -25.81 0.90
C MET A 1 11.07 -24.84 1.53
N MET A 2 10.69 -25.01 2.80
CA MET A 2 9.90 -24.07 3.58
C MET A 2 10.83 -23.18 4.42
N LYS A 3 10.56 -21.87 4.46
CA LYS A 3 11.27 -20.90 5.30
C LYS A 3 10.25 -20.09 6.08
N ALA A 4 10.29 -20.13 7.41
CA ALA A 4 9.51 -19.23 8.26
C ALA A 4 10.16 -17.84 8.26
N ILE A 5 9.34 -16.79 8.24
CA ILE A 5 9.75 -15.39 8.40
C ILE A 5 8.92 -14.78 9.53
N ALA A 6 9.54 -13.86 10.27
CA ALA A 6 8.83 -13.02 11.22
C ALA A 6 8.33 -11.77 10.50
N VAL A 7 7.06 -11.42 10.69
CA VAL A 7 6.43 -10.23 10.15
C VAL A 7 5.89 -9.39 11.31
N THR A 8 6.13 -8.10 11.28
CA THR A 8 5.55 -7.16 12.24
C THR A 8 4.20 -6.69 11.71
N HIS A 9 3.14 -7.13 12.37
CA HIS A 9 1.78 -6.65 12.13
C HIS A 9 1.54 -5.38 12.94
N VAL A 10 0.93 -4.38 12.32
CA VAL A 10 0.59 -3.08 12.94
C VAL A 10 -0.91 -2.91 12.90
N THR A 11 -1.51 -2.56 14.04
CA THR A 11 -2.88 -2.09 14.17
C THR A 11 -2.86 -0.69 14.76
N GLU A 12 -3.41 0.29 14.06
CA GLU A 12 -3.69 1.62 14.58
C GLU A 12 -5.19 1.81 14.68
N SER A 13 -5.70 2.25 15.83
CA SER A 13 -7.14 2.47 16.05
C SER A 13 -7.40 3.83 16.70
N ARG A 14 -8.37 4.58 16.17
CA ARG A 14 -8.76 5.89 16.70
C ARG A 14 -10.23 6.18 16.46
N LYS A 15 -10.80 6.96 17.36
CA LYS A 15 -12.18 7.45 17.23
C LYS A 15 -12.23 8.56 16.17
N CYS A 16 -12.82 8.27 15.01
CA CYS A 16 -13.13 9.24 13.95
C CYS A 16 -14.29 8.73 13.10
N ASP A 17 -14.79 9.57 12.19
CA ASP A 17 -15.76 9.16 11.20
C ASP A 17 -15.09 8.30 10.10
N PHE A 18 -15.68 7.14 9.79
CA PHE A 18 -15.11 6.19 8.82
C PHE A 18 -15.10 6.77 7.40
N ASP A 19 -16.20 7.39 6.97
CA ASP A 19 -16.29 7.89 5.59
C ASP A 19 -15.33 9.05 5.37
N ALA A 20 -15.21 9.94 6.36
CA ALA A 20 -14.23 11.02 6.32
C ALA A 20 -12.78 10.51 6.39
N PHE A 21 -12.51 9.41 7.10
CA PHE A 21 -11.20 8.76 7.06
C PHE A 21 -10.91 8.22 5.66
N ILE A 22 -11.84 7.48 5.07
CA ILE A 22 -11.69 6.90 3.73
C ILE A 22 -11.43 8.00 2.68
N GLU A 23 -12.22 9.08 2.70
CA GLU A 23 -12.03 10.20 1.78
C GLU A 23 -10.62 10.80 1.89
N ARG A 24 -10.15 11.08 3.12
CA ARG A 24 -8.80 11.59 3.35
C ARG A 24 -7.71 10.58 2.99
N PHE A 25 -7.94 9.29 3.25
CA PHE A 25 -7.00 8.24 2.91
C PHE A 25 -6.83 8.11 1.39
N GLU A 26 -7.93 8.01 0.66
CA GLU A 26 -7.93 7.85 -0.80
C GLU A 26 -7.43 9.12 -1.53
N SER A 27 -7.77 10.33 -1.04
CA SER A 27 -7.37 11.58 -1.69
C SER A 27 -5.87 11.86 -1.72
N GLN A 28 -5.09 11.19 -0.87
CA GLN A 28 -3.64 11.31 -0.84
C GLN A 28 -2.93 10.37 -1.83
N MET A 29 -3.64 9.42 -2.42
CA MET A 29 -3.09 8.45 -3.37
C MET A 29 -3.43 8.84 -4.80
N GLY A 30 -2.51 8.56 -5.71
CA GLY A 30 -2.80 8.58 -7.12
C GLY A 30 -3.49 7.31 -7.58
N THR A 31 -3.86 7.25 -8.85
CA THR A 31 -4.46 6.06 -9.45
C THR A 31 -3.45 5.36 -10.33
N HIS A 32 -3.18 4.09 -10.07
CA HIS A 32 -2.32 3.28 -10.91
C HIS A 32 -3.05 2.86 -12.19
N ASP A 33 -2.58 3.35 -13.33
CA ASP A 33 -3.06 2.95 -14.66
C ASP A 33 -1.93 2.30 -15.47
N ILE A 34 -1.92 0.98 -15.49
CA ILE A 34 -0.96 0.19 -16.25
C ILE A 34 -1.14 0.36 -17.76
N SER A 35 -2.35 0.70 -18.25
CA SER A 35 -2.62 0.85 -19.67
C SER A 35 -1.80 1.98 -20.29
N ALA A 36 -1.48 3.02 -19.49
CA ALA A 36 -0.70 4.18 -19.90
C ALA A 36 0.74 3.84 -20.34
N TYR A 37 1.31 2.74 -19.84
CA TYR A 37 2.70 2.39 -20.11
C TYR A 37 2.94 0.91 -20.49
N ARG A 38 1.89 0.06 -20.49
CA ARG A 38 2.01 -1.38 -20.76
C ARG A 38 2.79 -1.69 -22.04
N ASN A 39 2.52 -0.95 -23.13
CA ASN A 39 3.16 -1.17 -24.43
C ASN A 39 4.63 -0.74 -24.48
N ARG A 40 5.13 -0.09 -23.42
CA ARG A 40 6.51 0.40 -23.28
C ARG A 40 7.35 -0.47 -22.34
N LEU A 41 6.71 -1.44 -21.68
CA LEU A 41 7.41 -2.38 -20.81
C LEU A 41 8.34 -3.26 -21.67
N GLY A 42 9.63 -3.29 -21.29
CA GLY A 42 10.66 -3.99 -22.04
C GLY A 42 11.29 -3.19 -23.19
N ASP A 43 10.80 -1.99 -23.50
CA ASP A 43 11.47 -1.10 -24.43
C ASP A 43 12.69 -0.44 -23.77
N THR A 44 13.88 -0.85 -24.16
CA THR A 44 15.13 -0.34 -23.63
C THR A 44 15.57 1.00 -24.27
N ASN A 45 14.86 1.48 -25.28
CA ASN A 45 15.23 2.71 -25.99
C ASN A 45 14.73 3.99 -25.28
N ALA A 46 13.70 3.86 -24.41
CA ALA A 46 13.10 4.99 -23.73
C ALA A 46 12.79 4.69 -22.25
N PRO A 47 13.79 4.33 -21.42
CA PRO A 47 13.55 3.91 -20.04
C PRO A 47 12.94 5.03 -19.16
N GLY A 48 13.24 6.30 -19.44
CA GLY A 48 12.72 7.45 -18.72
C GLY A 48 11.23 7.75 -19.01
N GLU A 49 10.65 7.26 -20.10
CA GLU A 49 9.25 7.50 -20.42
C GLU A 49 8.31 6.79 -19.46
N VAL A 50 8.58 5.52 -19.12
CA VAL A 50 7.79 4.77 -18.15
C VAL A 50 7.89 5.41 -16.75
N GLU A 51 9.09 5.83 -16.36
CA GLU A 51 9.30 6.53 -15.08
C GLU A 51 8.50 7.84 -15.02
N ALA A 52 8.51 8.64 -16.08
CA ALA A 52 7.76 9.90 -16.14
C ALA A 52 6.24 9.66 -16.05
N ILE A 53 5.72 8.63 -16.72
CA ILE A 53 4.30 8.25 -16.63
C ILE A 53 3.97 7.85 -15.19
N LEU A 54 4.77 6.98 -14.56
CA LEU A 54 4.54 6.54 -13.19
C LEU A 54 4.59 7.70 -12.20
N LYS A 55 5.54 8.62 -12.34
CA LYS A 55 5.59 9.83 -11.50
C LYS A 55 4.35 10.71 -11.65
N SER A 56 3.79 10.79 -12.86
CA SER A 56 2.55 11.56 -13.08
C SER A 56 1.30 10.92 -12.44
N GLN A 57 1.37 9.64 -12.10
CA GLN A 57 0.28 8.90 -11.45
C GLN A 57 0.37 8.94 -9.91
N GLU A 58 1.46 9.44 -9.33
CA GLU A 58 1.63 9.53 -7.89
C GLU A 58 0.64 10.52 -7.26
N GLY A 59 0.09 10.15 -6.11
CA GLY A 59 -0.61 11.10 -5.24
C GLY A 59 0.35 11.89 -4.36
N SER A 60 -0.18 12.75 -3.51
CA SER A 60 0.62 13.56 -2.56
C SER A 60 1.44 12.72 -1.58
N SER A 61 1.01 11.50 -1.28
CA SER A 61 1.76 10.53 -0.48
C SER A 61 2.95 9.89 -1.22
N GLY A 62 3.03 10.03 -2.55
CA GLY A 62 3.94 9.28 -3.42
C GLY A 62 3.49 7.83 -3.65
N LEU A 63 2.28 7.47 -3.21
CA LEU A 63 1.69 6.16 -3.40
C LEU A 63 0.51 6.23 -4.37
N MET A 64 0.14 5.08 -4.93
CA MET A 64 -0.96 4.90 -5.86
C MET A 64 -1.89 3.81 -5.34
N LEU A 65 -3.18 3.97 -5.61
CA LEU A 65 -4.20 2.95 -5.42
C LEU A 65 -4.23 2.02 -6.64
N PHE A 66 -4.02 0.73 -6.43
CA PHE A 66 -4.13 -0.32 -7.44
C PHE A 66 -5.54 -0.92 -7.49
N SER A 67 -6.09 -1.24 -6.32
CA SER A 67 -7.45 -1.76 -6.18
C SER A 67 -7.95 -1.63 -4.75
N SER A 68 -9.27 -1.71 -4.58
CA SER A 68 -9.92 -1.80 -3.28
C SER A 68 -11.04 -2.84 -3.30
N TYR A 69 -11.31 -3.45 -2.14
CA TYR A 69 -12.34 -4.47 -1.96
C TYR A 69 -13.15 -4.16 -0.70
N ASP A 70 -14.47 -3.97 -0.87
CA ASP A 70 -15.38 -3.70 0.24
C ASP A 70 -15.90 -5.02 0.84
N HIS A 71 -15.12 -5.54 1.80
CA HIS A 71 -15.49 -6.75 2.55
C HIS A 71 -16.68 -6.50 3.48
N GLY A 72 -16.80 -5.28 4.01
CA GLY A 72 -17.90 -4.89 4.89
C GLY A 72 -19.25 -4.96 4.19
N ALA A 73 -19.36 -4.40 2.97
CA ALA A 73 -20.56 -4.45 2.17
C ALA A 73 -20.98 -5.90 1.86
N LEU A 74 -20.01 -6.76 1.50
CA LEU A 74 -20.31 -8.16 1.23
C LEU A 74 -20.75 -8.90 2.51
N LEU A 75 -20.08 -8.66 3.63
CA LEU A 75 -20.43 -9.29 4.91
C LEU A 75 -21.80 -8.84 5.43
N SER A 76 -22.18 -7.58 5.17
CA SER A 76 -23.44 -7.00 5.61
C SER A 76 -24.69 -7.76 5.10
N ILE A 77 -24.55 -8.51 4.01
CA ILE A 77 -25.60 -9.40 3.50
C ILE A 77 -25.96 -10.51 4.51
N LYS A 78 -24.99 -10.92 5.35
CA LYS A 78 -25.13 -12.04 6.28
C LYS A 78 -25.30 -11.62 7.74
N THR A 79 -24.62 -10.56 8.16
CA THR A 79 -24.45 -10.23 9.58
C THR A 79 -24.99 -8.85 9.97
N GLY A 80 -25.61 -8.14 9.02
CA GLY A 80 -26.02 -6.74 9.20
C GLY A 80 -24.85 -5.77 8.91
N PRO A 81 -25.06 -4.46 9.07
CA PRO A 81 -24.11 -3.44 8.64
C PRO A 81 -22.71 -3.64 9.22
N GLN A 82 -21.73 -3.74 8.32
CA GLN A 82 -20.31 -3.84 8.65
C GLN A 82 -19.52 -2.86 7.78
N ARG A 83 -18.42 -2.34 8.30
CA ARG A 83 -17.50 -1.48 7.56
C ARG A 83 -16.11 -2.08 7.57
N GLY A 84 -15.59 -2.42 6.39
CA GLY A 84 -14.26 -2.99 6.25
C GLY A 84 -13.84 -3.02 4.79
N ARG A 85 -12.74 -2.33 4.48
CA ARG A 85 -12.23 -2.17 3.12
C ARG A 85 -10.76 -2.52 3.05
N GLN A 86 -10.40 -3.42 2.15
CA GLN A 86 -9.03 -3.73 1.83
C GLN A 86 -8.55 -2.83 0.70
N TYR A 87 -7.34 -2.33 0.84
CA TYR A 87 -6.63 -1.56 -0.17
C TYR A 87 -5.36 -2.27 -0.61
N VAL A 88 -5.12 -2.24 -1.91
CA VAL A 88 -3.87 -2.65 -2.54
C VAL A 88 -3.21 -1.39 -3.05
N ILE A 89 -2.10 -0.99 -2.41
CA ILE A 89 -1.44 0.31 -2.62
C ILE A 89 0.06 0.14 -2.80
N GLY A 90 0.69 1.09 -3.45
CA GLY A 90 2.14 1.06 -3.63
C GLY A 90 2.61 2.05 -4.68
N ASN A 91 3.83 1.82 -5.15
CA ASN A 91 4.40 2.57 -6.26
C ASN A 91 5.39 1.66 -7.00
N PRO A 92 5.21 1.43 -8.31
CA PRO A 92 6.12 0.60 -9.10
C PRO A 92 7.57 1.07 -9.09
N LEU A 93 7.82 2.38 -8.90
CA LEU A 93 9.17 2.92 -8.81
C LEU A 93 9.87 2.50 -7.50
N PHE A 94 9.15 2.40 -6.38
CA PHE A 94 9.70 1.82 -5.15
C PHE A 94 9.96 0.32 -5.31
N ALA A 95 9.01 -0.38 -5.93
CA ALA A 95 9.17 -1.80 -6.20
C ALA A 95 10.40 -2.08 -7.06
N SER A 96 10.64 -1.29 -8.12
CA SER A 96 11.81 -1.46 -9.01
C SER A 96 13.13 -1.26 -8.28
N ARG A 97 13.24 -0.26 -7.39
CA ARG A 97 14.43 -0.02 -6.55
C ARG A 97 14.77 -1.19 -5.63
N MET A 98 13.80 -2.03 -5.30
CA MET A 98 14.03 -3.24 -4.50
C MET A 98 14.28 -4.46 -5.39
N THR A 99 13.49 -4.62 -6.47
CA THR A 99 13.57 -5.79 -7.35
C THR A 99 14.83 -5.80 -8.22
N GLU A 100 15.48 -4.66 -8.47
CA GLU A 100 16.78 -4.61 -9.13
C GLU A 100 17.89 -5.31 -8.32
N HIS A 101 17.72 -5.41 -7.00
CA HIS A 101 18.68 -6.08 -6.11
C HIS A 101 18.28 -7.54 -5.84
N ASP A 102 16.98 -7.81 -5.72
CA ASP A 102 16.44 -9.17 -5.64
C ASP A 102 15.02 -9.18 -6.23
N ILE A 103 14.86 -9.79 -7.40
CA ILE A 103 13.57 -9.87 -8.09
C ILE A 103 12.45 -10.47 -7.22
N ARG A 104 12.81 -11.31 -6.24
CA ARG A 104 11.86 -11.92 -5.32
C ARG A 104 11.20 -10.90 -4.37
N ALA A 105 11.77 -9.69 -4.22
CA ALA A 105 11.15 -8.61 -3.47
C ALA A 105 9.76 -8.26 -4.03
N GLY A 106 9.56 -8.37 -5.35
CA GLY A 106 8.26 -8.16 -5.99
C GLY A 106 7.12 -9.01 -5.44
N ARG A 107 7.42 -10.09 -4.69
CA ARG A 107 6.44 -10.93 -4.02
C ARG A 107 5.60 -10.19 -2.97
N TYR A 108 6.14 -9.13 -2.35
CA TYR A 108 5.50 -8.35 -1.30
C TYR A 108 5.02 -6.97 -1.76
N ALA A 109 5.19 -6.66 -3.04
CA ALA A 109 4.67 -5.46 -3.67
C ALA A 109 3.56 -5.84 -4.67
N PRO A 110 2.43 -5.11 -4.67
CA PRO A 110 2.08 -3.97 -3.83
C PRO A 110 1.71 -4.34 -2.38
N LEU A 111 1.63 -3.32 -1.50
CA LEU A 111 1.26 -3.47 -0.09
C LEU A 111 -0.25 -3.67 0.07
N ARG A 112 -0.66 -4.29 1.18
CA ARG A 112 -2.06 -4.42 1.57
C ARG A 112 -2.32 -3.67 2.87
N VAL A 113 -3.40 -2.91 2.90
CA VAL A 113 -3.90 -2.19 4.07
C VAL A 113 -5.36 -2.52 4.25
N PHE A 114 -5.79 -2.84 5.47
CA PHE A 114 -7.19 -3.09 5.79
C PHE A 114 -7.71 -2.02 6.73
N VAL A 115 -8.76 -1.31 6.33
CA VAL A 115 -9.41 -0.26 7.12
C VAL A 115 -10.78 -0.75 7.51
N TYR A 116 -11.11 -0.71 8.82
CA TYR A 116 -12.38 -1.23 9.31
C TYR A 116 -12.86 -0.48 10.56
N VAL A 117 -14.11 -0.70 10.94
CA VAL A 117 -14.63 -0.27 12.23
C VAL A 117 -14.54 -1.45 13.19
N ASP A 118 -13.80 -1.26 14.29
CA ASP A 118 -13.61 -2.27 15.32
C ASP A 118 -14.84 -2.42 16.26
N GLN A 119 -14.73 -3.32 17.23
CA GLN A 119 -15.82 -3.59 18.19
C GLN A 119 -16.13 -2.42 19.11
N ASP A 120 -15.20 -1.49 19.31
CA ASP A 120 -15.36 -0.29 20.12
C ASP A 120 -15.88 0.90 19.30
N GLY A 121 -16.19 0.68 18.02
CA GLY A 121 -16.68 1.68 17.07
C GLY A 121 -15.60 2.66 16.64
N GLN A 122 -14.32 2.28 16.75
CA GLN A 122 -13.19 3.07 16.28
C GLN A 122 -12.81 2.66 14.85
N VAL A 123 -12.25 3.61 14.09
CA VAL A 123 -11.63 3.28 12.80
C VAL A 123 -10.26 2.69 13.07
N ALA A 124 -10.10 1.44 12.65
CA ALA A 124 -8.85 0.70 12.77
C ALA A 124 -8.21 0.49 11.40
N VAL A 125 -6.88 0.49 11.37
CA VAL A 125 -6.06 0.25 10.17
C VAL A 125 -5.04 -0.83 10.49
N ASP A 126 -5.12 -1.93 9.76
CA ASP A 126 -4.22 -3.07 9.87
C ASP A 126 -3.32 -3.16 8.63
N TYR A 127 -2.03 -3.38 8.86
CA TYR A 127 -1.06 -3.64 7.80
C TYR A 127 0.17 -4.36 8.33
N ASP A 128 0.90 -5.01 7.44
CA ASP A 128 2.21 -5.57 7.75
C ASP A 128 3.28 -4.51 7.47
N LEU A 129 4.17 -4.28 8.44
CA LEU A 129 5.24 -3.28 8.33
C LEU A 129 6.16 -3.64 7.16
N PRO A 130 6.25 -2.78 6.11
CA PRO A 130 7.06 -3.04 4.93
C PRO A 130 8.49 -3.50 5.23
N SER A 131 9.19 -2.83 6.15
CA SER A 131 10.56 -3.21 6.50
C SER A 131 10.68 -4.62 7.09
N SER A 132 9.64 -5.15 7.73
CA SER A 132 9.62 -6.53 8.23
C SER A 132 9.42 -7.55 7.11
N LEU A 133 8.67 -7.22 6.06
CA LEU A 133 8.48 -8.06 4.89
C LEU A 133 9.73 -8.10 4.01
N PHE A 134 10.24 -6.93 3.64
CA PHE A 134 11.38 -6.80 2.73
C PHE A 134 12.73 -7.06 3.41
N GLY A 135 12.82 -6.89 4.72
CA GLY A 135 14.04 -7.14 5.50
C GLY A 135 14.56 -8.58 5.43
N GLN A 136 13.69 -9.54 5.07
CA GLN A 136 14.05 -10.95 4.94
C GLN A 136 15.04 -11.25 3.82
N PHE A 137 15.23 -10.35 2.86
CA PHE A 137 16.17 -10.52 1.75
C PHE A 137 17.61 -10.26 2.15
N GLY A 138 17.87 -9.61 3.30
CA GLY A 138 19.20 -9.41 3.84
C GLY A 138 20.04 -8.35 3.15
N ASP A 139 19.49 -7.64 2.16
CA ASP A 139 20.14 -6.55 1.43
C ASP A 139 19.78 -5.19 2.04
N GLU A 140 20.80 -4.39 2.39
CA GLU A 140 20.58 -3.09 3.05
C GLU A 140 19.90 -2.07 2.12
N ARG A 141 20.16 -2.12 0.82
CA ARG A 141 19.51 -1.25 -0.18
C ARG A 141 18.01 -1.50 -0.24
N ILE A 142 17.59 -2.77 -0.15
CA ILE A 142 16.18 -3.14 -0.04
C ILE A 142 15.59 -2.63 1.27
N ARG A 143 16.33 -2.74 2.39
CA ARG A 143 15.87 -2.28 3.71
C ARG A 143 15.68 -0.77 3.76
N GLU A 144 16.55 0.01 3.11
CA GLU A 144 16.41 1.47 3.05
C GLU A 144 15.11 1.87 2.36
N VAL A 145 14.81 1.29 1.20
CA VAL A 145 13.55 1.52 0.49
C VAL A 145 12.35 1.08 1.32
N ALA A 146 12.45 -0.05 2.00
CA ALA A 146 11.37 -0.55 2.85
C ALA A 146 11.07 0.37 4.04
N ARG A 147 12.11 0.96 4.68
CA ARG A 147 11.92 1.97 5.75
C ARG A 147 11.29 3.26 5.22
N GLU A 148 11.64 3.65 3.99
CA GLU A 148 10.96 4.78 3.35
C GLU A 148 9.46 4.50 3.15
N LEU A 149 9.10 3.27 2.77
CA LEU A 149 7.71 2.83 2.68
C LEU A 149 7.01 2.80 4.05
N ASP A 150 7.69 2.38 5.13
CA ASP A 150 7.16 2.45 6.49
C ASP A 150 6.72 3.88 6.85
N GLN A 151 7.60 4.86 6.57
CA GLN A 151 7.32 6.27 6.84
C GLN A 151 6.19 6.83 6.00
N LYS A 152 6.17 6.51 4.70
CA LYS A 152 5.09 6.94 3.79
C LYS A 152 3.74 6.39 4.23
N LEU A 153 3.68 5.13 4.59
CA LEU A 153 2.45 4.48 5.03
C LEU A 153 1.96 5.06 6.36
N SER A 154 2.85 5.22 7.34
CA SER A 154 2.52 5.86 8.62
C SER A 154 2.03 7.30 8.44
N THR A 155 2.65 8.08 7.56
CA THR A 155 2.23 9.45 7.25
C THR A 155 0.85 9.47 6.58
N LEU A 156 0.62 8.61 5.58
CA LEU A 156 -0.66 8.47 4.88
C LEU A 156 -1.80 8.20 5.87
N ILE A 157 -1.59 7.23 6.77
CA ILE A 157 -2.57 6.83 7.79
C ILE A 157 -2.80 7.96 8.80
N SER A 158 -1.73 8.57 9.30
CA SER A 158 -1.83 9.68 10.26
C SER A 158 -2.62 10.87 9.70
N ASN A 159 -2.34 11.27 8.45
CA ASN A 159 -3.09 12.33 7.77
C ASN A 159 -4.56 11.96 7.57
N ALA A 160 -4.87 10.69 7.28
CA ALA A 160 -6.25 10.23 7.13
C ALA A 160 -7.04 10.32 8.43
N TYR A 161 -6.38 10.17 9.59
CA TYR A 161 -7.00 10.44 10.90
C TYR A 161 -7.24 11.94 11.17
N GLY A 162 -6.73 12.86 10.34
CA GLY A 162 -6.98 14.29 10.46
C GLY A 162 -5.99 15.03 11.38
N ARG A 163 -4.72 14.63 11.30
CA ARG A 163 -3.61 15.34 11.98
C ARG A 163 -2.92 16.31 11.06
#